data_40692e7e66c85b2b6ed3c3c17baa87b5
#
_entry.id   40692e7e66c85b2b6ed3c3c17baa87b5
#
_cell.length_a   1.000
_cell.length_b   1.000
_cell.length_c   1.000
_cell.angle_alpha   90.00
_cell.angle_beta   90.00
_cell.angle_gamma   90.00
#
_symmetry.space_group_name_H-M   'P 1'
#
loop_
_entity.id
_entity.type
_entity.pdbx_description
1 polymer ?
#
loop_
_entity_poly.entity_id
_entity_poly.type
_entity_poly.pdbx_seq_one_letter_code
_entity_poly.pdbx_strand_id
1 'polypeptide(L)'
;MKEYSKSSKLEHVAYDIRGPVLEEAMRMRANGEKILRLNTGNPAEFGFTAPDEVIHDLIMNARDSEGYSDSKGIFSARKAIMQYCQLKNFPNVDIDDIYLGNGVSELIVMSMQGLLDNGDEVLVPM
;
A
#
# COMPACT_ATOMS: atom_id res chain seq x y z
N MET A 1 -28.67 -24.99 6.17
CA MET A 1 -27.71 -24.06 5.53
C MET A 1 -26.48 -23.98 6.42
N LYS A 2 -25.26 -24.03 5.88
CA LYS A 2 -24.03 -23.87 6.66
C LYS A 2 -23.92 -22.38 7.03
N GLU A 3 -23.90 -22.07 8.32
CA GLU A 3 -23.71 -20.70 8.80
C GLU A 3 -22.24 -20.31 8.63
N TYR A 4 -21.99 -19.22 7.92
CA TYR A 4 -20.63 -18.73 7.69
C TYR A 4 -20.31 -17.66 8.76
N SER A 5 -19.26 -17.92 9.53
CA SER A 5 -18.73 -16.98 10.52
C SER A 5 -17.36 -16.41 10.08
N LYS A 6 -16.93 -15.34 10.72
CA LYS A 6 -15.56 -14.83 10.54
C LYS A 6 -14.54 -15.90 10.98
N SER A 7 -13.36 -15.88 10.36
CA SER A 7 -12.25 -16.72 10.80
C SER A 7 -11.88 -16.37 12.25
N SER A 8 -11.58 -17.37 13.07
CA SER A 8 -11.09 -17.19 14.43
C SER A 8 -9.80 -16.36 14.52
N LYS A 9 -9.02 -16.32 13.46
CA LYS A 9 -7.84 -15.45 13.34
C LYS A 9 -8.16 -13.96 13.46
N LEU A 10 -9.43 -13.57 13.25
CA LEU A 10 -9.88 -12.18 13.30
C LEU A 10 -10.54 -11.79 14.63
N GLU A 11 -10.66 -12.70 15.60
CA GLU A 11 -11.37 -12.45 16.86
C GLU A 11 -10.69 -11.38 17.73
N HIS A 12 -9.36 -11.27 17.63
CA HIS A 12 -8.56 -10.33 18.43
C HIS A 12 -7.85 -9.26 17.59
N VAL A 13 -8.28 -9.06 16.34
CA VAL A 13 -7.72 -8.02 15.49
C VAL A 13 -8.45 -6.71 15.70
N ALA A 14 -7.75 -5.73 16.28
CA ALA A 14 -8.21 -4.34 16.31
C ALA A 14 -7.81 -3.65 14.99
N TYR A 15 -8.81 -3.25 14.21
CA TYR A 15 -8.59 -2.49 12.98
C TYR A 15 -9.02 -1.03 13.20
N ASP A 16 -8.12 -0.24 13.75
CA ASP A 16 -8.38 1.12 14.25
C ASP A 16 -8.85 2.12 13.19
N ILE A 17 -8.63 1.83 11.91
CA ILE A 17 -9.09 2.70 10.81
C ILE A 17 -10.62 2.67 10.67
N ARG A 18 -11.30 1.64 11.17
CA ARG A 18 -12.75 1.44 11.08
C ARG A 18 -13.33 1.10 12.46
N GLY A 19 -13.09 1.95 13.42
CA GLY A 19 -13.58 1.77 14.77
C GLY A 19 -14.69 2.76 15.15
N PRO A 20 -15.11 2.77 16.42
CA PRO A 20 -16.17 3.63 16.94
C PRO A 20 -15.90 5.13 16.68
N VAL A 21 -14.64 5.54 16.68
CA VAL A 21 -14.24 6.92 16.41
C VAL A 21 -14.57 7.33 14.97
N LEU A 22 -14.36 6.44 14.00
CA LEU A 22 -14.73 6.73 12.61
C LEU A 22 -16.26 6.81 12.45
N GLU A 23 -17.00 5.89 13.08
CA GLU A 23 -18.46 5.89 13.02
C GLU A 23 -19.03 7.18 13.60
N GLU A 24 -18.51 7.64 14.74
CA GLU A 24 -18.90 8.92 15.35
C GLU A 24 -18.54 10.11 14.45
N ALA A 25 -17.33 10.13 13.89
CA ALA A 25 -16.91 11.17 12.94
C ALA A 25 -17.83 11.22 11.71
N MET A 26 -18.25 10.06 11.19
CA MET A 26 -19.21 9.98 10.09
C MET A 26 -20.58 10.53 10.49
N ARG A 27 -21.08 10.23 11.70
CA ARG A 27 -22.34 10.75 12.23
C ARG A 27 -22.30 12.27 12.38
N MET A 28 -21.25 12.82 12.97
CA MET A 28 -21.06 14.26 13.12
C MET A 28 -21.03 14.94 11.74
N ARG A 29 -20.33 14.38 10.78
CA ARG A 29 -20.23 14.88 9.42
C ARG A 29 -21.59 14.88 8.70
N ALA A 30 -22.40 13.84 8.91
CA ALA A 30 -23.77 13.77 8.39
C ALA A 30 -24.69 14.86 8.98
N ASN A 31 -24.40 15.30 10.20
CA ASN A 31 -25.07 16.42 10.86
C ASN A 31 -24.55 17.81 10.44
N GLY A 32 -23.63 17.87 9.48
CA GLY A 32 -23.08 19.13 8.94
C GLY A 32 -21.85 19.66 9.69
N GLU A 33 -21.31 18.91 10.63
CA GLU A 33 -20.10 19.31 11.34
C GLU A 33 -18.85 19.13 10.47
N LYS A 34 -17.91 20.07 10.57
CA LYS A 34 -16.62 19.97 9.88
C LYS A 34 -15.66 19.14 10.70
N ILE A 35 -15.28 17.98 10.18
CA ILE A 35 -14.31 17.09 10.82
C ILE A 35 -12.98 17.16 10.06
N LEU A 36 -11.92 17.56 10.77
CA LEU A 36 -10.55 17.50 10.26
C LEU A 36 -9.98 16.09 10.55
N ARG A 37 -9.70 15.37 9.48
CA ARG A 37 -9.13 14.01 9.56
C ARG A 37 -7.60 14.09 9.60
N LEU A 38 -7.01 13.66 10.70
CA LEU A 38 -5.56 13.61 10.90
C LEU A 38 -4.99 12.19 11.01
N ASN A 39 -5.86 11.20 10.92
CA ASN A 39 -5.51 9.79 11.08
C ASN A 39 -5.00 9.13 9.80
N THR A 40 -5.23 9.74 8.64
CA THR A 40 -4.79 9.21 7.34
C THR A 40 -4.27 10.36 6.49
N GLY A 41 -3.04 10.20 5.97
CA GLY A 41 -2.49 11.17 5.04
C GLY A 41 -3.24 11.13 3.70
N ASN A 42 -3.84 12.26 3.32
CA ASN A 42 -4.46 12.43 2.01
C ASN A 42 -4.10 13.81 1.44
N PRO A 43 -2.88 13.97 0.92
CA PRO A 43 -2.38 15.26 0.45
C PRO A 43 -3.26 15.92 -0.63
N ALA A 44 -3.95 15.11 -1.44
CA ALA A 44 -4.83 15.61 -2.51
C ALA A 44 -5.97 16.49 -1.99
N GLU A 45 -6.53 16.19 -0.82
CA GLU A 45 -7.58 17.01 -0.18
C GLU A 45 -7.09 18.40 0.23
N PHE A 46 -5.77 18.59 0.31
CA PHE A 46 -5.12 19.83 0.71
C PHE A 46 -4.44 20.56 -0.47
N GLY A 47 -4.80 20.18 -1.71
CA GLY A 47 -4.32 20.85 -2.92
C GLY A 47 -2.94 20.38 -3.40
N PHE A 48 -2.38 19.32 -2.83
CA PHE A 48 -1.18 18.68 -3.35
C PHE A 48 -1.55 17.73 -4.48
N THR A 49 -1.05 18.02 -5.67
CA THR A 49 -1.28 17.19 -6.87
C THR A 49 -0.01 16.42 -7.24
N ALA A 50 -0.18 15.32 -7.94
CA ALA A 50 0.97 14.68 -8.57
C ALA A 50 1.59 15.61 -9.61
N PRO A 51 2.92 15.57 -9.83
CA PRO A 51 3.56 16.31 -10.91
C PRO A 51 2.94 15.99 -12.28
N ASP A 52 2.84 17.00 -13.13
CA ASP A 52 2.21 16.86 -14.45
C ASP A 52 2.92 15.80 -15.31
N GLU A 53 4.23 15.65 -15.16
CA GLU A 53 5.02 14.63 -15.84
C GLU A 53 4.57 13.23 -15.49
N VAL A 54 4.22 12.97 -14.22
CA VAL A 54 3.73 11.66 -13.75
C VAL A 54 2.36 11.36 -14.36
N ILE A 55 1.47 12.35 -14.38
CA ILE A 55 0.13 12.21 -14.97
C ILE A 55 0.23 12.01 -16.47
N HIS A 56 1.09 12.77 -17.14
CA HIS A 56 1.32 12.62 -18.58
C HIS A 56 1.83 11.22 -18.94
N ASP A 57 2.84 10.74 -18.22
CA ASP A 57 3.41 9.40 -18.44
C ASP A 57 2.38 8.28 -18.23
N LEU A 58 1.55 8.39 -17.18
CA LEU A 58 0.45 7.47 -16.92
C LEU A 58 -0.53 7.41 -18.13
N ILE A 59 -0.93 8.56 -18.65
CA ILE A 59 -1.88 8.66 -19.77
C ILE A 59 -1.27 8.07 -21.04
N MET A 60 -0.02 8.39 -21.33
CA MET A 60 0.66 7.93 -22.54
C MET A 60 0.89 6.42 -22.56
N ASN A 61 1.14 5.81 -21.39
CA ASN A 61 1.39 4.38 -21.26
C ASN A 61 0.15 3.56 -20.85
N ALA A 62 -1.03 4.18 -20.75
CA ALA A 62 -2.24 3.51 -20.27
C ALA A 62 -2.62 2.29 -21.14
N ARG A 63 -2.44 2.35 -22.46
CA ARG A 63 -2.72 1.23 -23.36
C ARG A 63 -1.76 0.06 -23.20
N ASP A 64 -0.50 0.34 -22.89
CA ASP A 64 0.53 -0.69 -22.69
C ASP A 64 0.35 -1.43 -21.35
N SER A 65 -0.52 -0.92 -20.48
CA SER A 65 -0.86 -1.54 -19.19
C SER A 65 -2.04 -2.53 -19.25
N GLU A 66 -2.63 -2.77 -20.42
CA GLU A 66 -3.79 -3.67 -20.57
C GLU A 66 -3.42 -5.16 -20.46
N GLY A 67 -2.16 -5.50 -20.67
CA GLY A 67 -1.67 -6.88 -20.67
C GLY A 67 -1.01 -7.31 -19.37
N TYR A 68 -0.69 -8.61 -19.28
CA TYR A 68 0.16 -9.12 -18.20
C TYR A 68 1.60 -8.65 -18.40
N SER A 69 2.27 -8.37 -17.29
CA SER A 69 3.70 -8.06 -17.26
C SER A 69 4.49 -9.17 -16.54
N ASP A 70 5.80 -9.00 -16.42
CA ASP A 70 6.66 -9.87 -15.61
C ASP A 70 6.15 -9.93 -14.17
N SER A 71 6.21 -11.10 -13.55
CA SER A 71 5.75 -11.33 -12.17
C SER A 71 6.49 -10.49 -11.13
N LYS A 72 7.73 -10.09 -11.41
CA LYS A 72 8.49 -9.14 -10.59
C LYS A 72 8.10 -7.67 -10.84
N GLY A 73 7.32 -7.40 -11.87
CA GLY A 73 6.97 -6.06 -12.35
C GLY A 73 7.77 -5.63 -13.59
N ILE A 74 7.33 -4.57 -14.23
CA ILE A 74 7.91 -4.09 -15.50
C ILE A 74 9.39 -3.71 -15.34
N PHE A 75 10.20 -4.08 -16.32
CA PHE A 75 11.65 -3.87 -16.29
C PHE A 75 12.05 -2.40 -16.11
N SER A 76 11.38 -1.48 -16.78
CA SER A 76 11.69 -0.05 -16.70
C SER A 76 11.55 0.50 -15.27
N ALA A 77 10.49 0.11 -14.55
CA ALA A 77 10.29 0.53 -13.17
C ALA A 77 11.31 -0.11 -12.21
N ARG A 78 11.58 -1.42 -12.37
CA ARG A 78 12.62 -2.09 -11.56
C ARG A 78 14.01 -1.47 -11.78
N LYS A 79 14.34 -1.14 -13.04
CA LYS A 79 15.58 -0.46 -13.36
C LYS A 79 15.67 0.94 -12.72
N ALA A 80 14.58 1.70 -12.74
CA ALA A 80 14.54 3.01 -12.09
C ALA A 80 14.74 2.91 -10.58
N ILE A 81 14.13 1.92 -9.93
CA ILE A 81 14.32 1.66 -8.50
C ILE A 81 15.77 1.26 -8.19
N MET A 82 16.37 0.37 -9.00
CA MET A 82 17.78 0.00 -8.84
C MET A 82 18.68 1.23 -8.93
N GLN A 83 18.48 2.10 -9.93
CA GLN A 83 19.24 3.34 -10.07
C GLN A 83 19.03 4.28 -8.87
N TYR A 84 17.80 4.37 -8.35
CA TYR A 84 17.51 5.13 -7.12
C TYR A 84 18.27 4.56 -5.91
N CYS A 85 18.31 3.24 -5.75
CA CYS A 85 19.09 2.58 -4.71
C CYS A 85 20.58 2.91 -4.82
N GLN A 86 21.13 2.91 -6.04
CA GLN A 86 22.52 3.31 -6.30
C GLN A 86 22.78 4.77 -5.88
N LEU A 87 21.89 5.69 -6.24
CA LEU A 87 21.99 7.10 -5.83
C LEU A 87 21.93 7.28 -4.32
N LYS A 88 21.23 6.41 -3.62
CA LYS A 88 21.11 6.40 -2.15
C LYS A 88 22.21 5.59 -1.46
N ASN A 89 23.17 5.07 -2.22
CA ASN A 89 24.26 4.22 -1.72
C ASN A 89 23.78 2.96 -0.98
N PHE A 90 22.65 2.37 -1.39
CA PHE A 90 22.28 1.03 -0.94
C PHE A 90 23.22 0.00 -1.61
N PRO A 91 23.97 -0.78 -0.82
CA PRO A 91 24.91 -1.73 -1.37
C PRO A 91 24.19 -2.98 -1.91
N ASN A 92 24.76 -3.55 -2.99
CA ASN A 92 24.42 -4.87 -3.49
C ASN A 92 22.95 -5.08 -3.88
N VAL A 93 22.28 -4.05 -4.42
CA VAL A 93 20.93 -4.19 -4.98
C VAL A 93 21.03 -4.37 -6.49
N ASP A 94 20.61 -5.54 -6.96
CA ASP A 94 20.46 -5.84 -8.39
C ASP A 94 19.00 -5.70 -8.82
N ILE A 95 18.77 -5.62 -10.13
CA ILE A 95 17.43 -5.54 -10.70
C ILE A 95 16.60 -6.79 -10.37
N ASP A 96 17.24 -7.93 -10.17
CA ASP A 96 16.58 -9.19 -9.83
C ASP A 96 16.12 -9.29 -8.37
N ASP A 97 16.61 -8.41 -7.52
CA ASP A 97 16.19 -8.30 -6.11
C ASP A 97 14.93 -7.44 -5.92
N ILE A 98 14.43 -6.82 -7.01
CA ILE A 98 13.33 -5.85 -6.95
C ILE A 98 12.03 -6.48 -7.42
N TYR A 99 11.02 -6.38 -6.57
CA TYR A 99 9.65 -6.80 -6.81
C TYR A 99 8.71 -5.61 -6.66
N LEU A 100 7.82 -5.44 -7.62
CA LEU A 100 6.79 -4.40 -7.58
C LEU A 100 5.48 -4.98 -7.05
N GLY A 101 4.79 -4.19 -6.24
CA GLY A 101 3.47 -4.52 -5.72
C GLY A 101 2.55 -3.30 -5.72
N ASN A 102 1.30 -3.54 -5.46
CA ASN A 102 0.26 -2.52 -5.45
C ASN A 102 0.14 -1.89 -4.05
N GLY A 103 1.09 -1.04 -3.73
CA GLY A 103 1.17 -0.36 -2.44
C GLY A 103 1.86 -1.16 -1.34
N VAL A 104 2.19 -0.46 -0.26
CA VAL A 104 2.97 -1.00 0.86
C VAL A 104 2.25 -2.16 1.56
N SER A 105 0.93 -2.10 1.71
CA SER A 105 0.17 -3.15 2.39
C SER A 105 0.26 -4.50 1.69
N GLU A 106 0.22 -4.53 0.37
CA GLU A 106 0.42 -5.77 -0.41
C GLU A 106 1.83 -6.30 -0.23
N LEU A 107 2.83 -5.43 -0.33
CA LEU A 107 4.24 -5.82 -0.17
C LEU A 107 4.54 -6.36 1.23
N ILE A 108 3.92 -5.81 2.28
CA ILE A 108 4.02 -6.37 3.64
C ILE A 108 3.43 -7.78 3.68
N VAL A 109 2.23 -7.99 3.15
CA VAL A 109 1.58 -9.30 3.14
C VAL A 109 2.41 -10.31 2.35
N MET A 110 2.89 -9.95 1.17
CA MET A 110 3.75 -10.81 0.35
C MET A 110 5.05 -11.18 1.06
N SER A 111 5.71 -10.21 1.69
CA SER A 111 6.94 -10.43 2.45
C SER A 111 6.71 -11.38 3.63
N MET A 112 5.65 -11.16 4.41
CA MET A 112 5.33 -12.01 5.55
C MET A 112 5.01 -13.45 5.11
N GLN A 113 4.26 -13.61 4.01
CA GLN A 113 3.93 -14.93 3.47
C GLN A 113 5.13 -15.66 2.86
N GLY A 114 6.07 -14.92 2.28
CA GLY A 114 7.23 -15.50 1.61
C GLY A 114 8.41 -15.81 2.55
N LEU A 115 8.49 -15.15 3.71
CA LEU A 115 9.66 -15.21 4.59
C LEU A 115 9.40 -15.86 5.93
N LEU A 116 8.13 -15.99 6.37
CA LEU A 116 7.79 -16.44 7.72
C LEU A 116 7.04 -17.77 7.71
N ASP A 117 7.48 -18.66 8.57
CA ASP A 117 6.81 -19.89 8.90
C ASP A 117 5.96 -19.77 10.18
N ASN A 118 5.21 -20.83 10.49
CA ASN A 118 4.35 -20.85 11.67
C ASN A 118 5.19 -20.83 12.94
N GLY A 119 5.08 -19.80 13.74
CA GLY A 119 5.82 -19.61 14.98
C GLY A 119 7.00 -18.63 14.88
N ASP A 120 7.28 -18.11 13.68
CA ASP A 120 8.27 -17.04 13.53
C ASP A 120 7.79 -15.73 14.13
N GLU A 121 8.74 -14.91 14.57
CA GLU A 121 8.49 -13.63 15.23
C GLU A 121 9.02 -12.47 14.39
N VAL A 122 8.31 -11.35 14.39
CA VAL A 122 8.68 -10.12 13.70
C VAL A 122 8.76 -8.97 14.69
N LEU A 123 9.86 -8.24 14.65
CA LEU A 123 10.01 -7.01 15.42
C LEU A 123 9.37 -5.85 14.65
N VAL A 124 8.37 -5.22 15.25
CA VAL A 124 7.67 -4.07 14.68
C VAL A 124 7.86 -2.87 15.61
N PRO A 125 8.38 -1.74 15.11
CA PRO A 125 8.43 -0.51 15.91
C PRO A 125 7.02 -0.03 16.23
N MET A 126 6.83 0.39 17.47
CA MET A 126 5.57 0.99 17.93
C MET A 126 5.53 2.49 17.66
#